data_826554b333d05a8241e53b964fb91ada
#
_entry.id   826554b333d05a8241e53b964fb91ada
#
_cell.length_a   1.000
_cell.length_b   1.000
_cell.length_c   1.000
_cell.angle_alpha   90.00
_cell.angle_beta   90.00
_cell.angle_gamma   90.00
#
_symmetry.space_group_name_H-M   'P 1'
#
loop_
_entity.id
_entity.type
_entity.pdbx_description
1 polymer ?
#
loop_
_entity_poly.entity_id
_entity_poly.type
_entity_poly.pdbx_seq_one_letter_code
_entity_poly.pdbx_strand_id
1 'polypeptide(L)'
;MSDTPRGRTADYTILTTGYTTSTGPGVAATVSYVTDGDLHIVIDPGMVASRDRILGPLAARGVGADDVTDVVLSHHHPDNTINAGLFGRARMHDHKAVYQADQWTDRDAEGHELTPSVRLIRTPGHSAQDVTVLVGTPDAVVAFVGDLWWRPDGPVEDPVAPDLARLRASRERVLAVADVIVPGHGPAFAADEAVPL
;
A
#
# COMPACT_ATOMS: atom_id res chain seq x y z
N MET A 1 -10.76 18.49 -4.43
CA MET A 1 -9.81 18.12 -5.49
C MET A 1 -10.10 16.68 -5.87
N SER A 2 -9.85 16.24 -7.10
CA SER A 2 -10.01 14.83 -7.49
C SER A 2 -8.95 13.97 -6.78
N ASP A 3 -9.32 12.78 -6.30
CA ASP A 3 -8.38 11.82 -5.72
C ASP A 3 -7.54 11.11 -6.81
N THR A 4 -8.03 11.08 -8.05
CA THR A 4 -7.37 10.42 -9.17
C THR A 4 -5.99 11.03 -9.45
N PRO A 5 -4.93 10.22 -9.62
CA PRO A 5 -3.62 10.68 -10.07
C PRO A 5 -3.72 11.41 -11.41
N ARG A 6 -2.93 12.48 -11.57
CA ARG A 6 -2.91 13.27 -12.82
C ARG A 6 -2.07 12.65 -13.91
N GLY A 7 -1.00 11.91 -13.54
CA GLY A 7 -0.12 11.18 -14.42
C GLY A 7 -0.56 9.74 -14.63
N ARG A 8 -0.03 9.10 -15.66
CA ARG A 8 -0.31 7.71 -16.05
C ARG A 8 0.97 7.01 -16.53
N THR A 9 2.10 7.34 -15.94
CA THR A 9 3.43 6.84 -16.36
C THR A 9 4.02 5.81 -15.42
N ALA A 10 3.39 5.59 -14.25
CA ALA A 10 3.89 4.63 -13.30
C ALA A 10 3.66 3.19 -13.77
N ASP A 11 4.54 2.29 -13.32
CA ASP A 11 4.40 0.84 -13.43
C ASP A 11 4.47 0.22 -12.04
N TYR A 12 3.91 -0.97 -11.88
CA TYR A 12 3.92 -1.67 -10.60
C TYR A 12 4.15 -3.17 -10.73
N THR A 13 4.62 -3.75 -9.66
CA THR A 13 4.77 -5.20 -9.50
C THR A 13 4.42 -5.61 -8.08
N ILE A 14 3.64 -6.66 -7.92
CA ILE A 14 3.47 -7.33 -6.63
C ILE A 14 4.70 -8.23 -6.42
N LEU A 15 5.57 -7.86 -5.48
CA LEU A 15 6.78 -8.62 -5.15
C LEU A 15 6.42 -9.95 -4.49
N THR A 16 5.43 -9.92 -3.59
CA THR A 16 4.86 -11.10 -2.96
C THR A 16 3.41 -10.85 -2.58
N THR A 17 2.54 -11.79 -2.91
CA THR A 17 1.14 -11.74 -2.48
C THR A 17 1.04 -12.19 -1.04
N GLY A 18 0.37 -11.38 -0.22
CA GLY A 18 0.09 -11.67 1.17
C GLY A 18 -0.97 -12.74 1.36
N TYR A 19 -1.14 -13.15 2.60
CA TYR A 19 -2.17 -14.11 3.01
C TYR A 19 -2.48 -14.01 4.50
N THR A 20 -3.68 -14.44 4.87
CA THR A 20 -4.04 -14.82 6.24
C THR A 20 -4.46 -16.27 6.24
N THR A 21 -4.02 -17.07 7.23
CA THR A 21 -4.45 -18.46 7.34
C THR A 21 -5.77 -18.58 8.11
N SER A 22 -6.68 -19.42 7.64
CA SER A 22 -7.95 -19.69 8.34
C SER A 22 -7.76 -20.49 9.64
N THR A 23 -6.63 -21.20 9.75
CA THR A 23 -6.24 -21.98 10.91
C THR A 23 -4.79 -21.69 11.27
N GLY A 24 -4.54 -21.26 12.50
CA GLY A 24 -3.19 -20.94 12.96
C GLY A 24 -2.78 -19.48 12.76
N PRO A 25 -1.55 -19.11 13.14
CA PRO A 25 -1.11 -17.73 13.26
C PRO A 25 -0.48 -17.16 11.97
N GLY A 26 -0.63 -17.82 10.83
CA GLY A 26 0.07 -17.41 9.61
C GLY A 26 -0.55 -16.14 9.02
N VAL A 27 0.28 -15.10 8.89
CA VAL A 27 -0.02 -13.85 8.21
C VAL A 27 1.19 -13.38 7.42
N ALA A 28 0.98 -12.86 6.23
CA ALA A 28 2.01 -12.19 5.44
C ALA A 28 1.39 -11.02 4.67
N ALA A 29 2.12 -9.91 4.58
CA ALA A 29 1.69 -8.75 3.81
C ALA A 29 1.80 -8.99 2.31
N THR A 30 0.94 -8.32 1.53
CA THR A 30 1.17 -8.08 0.11
C THR A 30 2.18 -6.94 -0.01
N VAL A 31 3.38 -7.27 -0.44
CA VAL A 31 4.44 -6.27 -0.66
C VAL A 31 4.49 -5.90 -2.13
N SER A 32 4.39 -4.62 -2.40
CA SER A 32 4.34 -4.11 -3.77
C SER A 32 5.51 -3.17 -4.05
N TYR A 33 5.87 -3.08 -5.32
CA TYR A 33 6.88 -2.18 -5.85
C TYR A 33 6.26 -1.34 -6.97
N VAL A 34 6.51 -0.04 -6.93
CA VAL A 34 6.05 0.94 -7.92
C VAL A 34 7.26 1.72 -8.42
N THR A 35 7.30 1.99 -9.72
CA THR A 35 8.30 2.86 -10.33
C THR A 35 7.63 3.94 -11.17
N ASP A 36 8.14 5.19 -11.08
CA ASP A 36 7.72 6.31 -11.91
C ASP A 36 8.91 7.26 -12.10
N GLY A 37 9.49 7.29 -13.30
CA GLY A 37 10.76 7.96 -13.56
C GLY A 37 11.90 7.36 -12.73
N ASP A 38 12.58 8.18 -11.94
CA ASP A 38 13.70 7.77 -11.08
C ASP A 38 13.25 7.30 -9.68
N LEU A 39 11.94 7.25 -9.40
CA LEU A 39 11.43 6.79 -8.11
C LEU A 39 11.22 5.29 -8.10
N HIS A 40 11.74 4.67 -7.05
CA HIS A 40 11.60 3.26 -6.70
C HIS A 40 10.89 3.18 -5.35
N ILE A 41 9.61 2.86 -5.36
CA ILE A 41 8.74 2.90 -4.20
C ILE A 41 8.38 1.47 -3.77
N VAL A 42 8.60 1.13 -2.50
CA VAL A 42 8.10 -0.13 -1.91
C VAL A 42 6.93 0.20 -0.99
N ILE A 43 5.84 -0.56 -1.12
CA ILE A 43 4.63 -0.39 -0.32
C ILE A 43 4.49 -1.61 0.59
N ASP A 44 4.26 -1.34 1.88
CA ASP A 44 4.03 -2.30 2.95
C ASP A 44 5.06 -3.45 3.00
N PRO A 45 6.36 -3.16 3.22
CA PRO A 45 7.35 -4.21 3.41
C PRO A 45 7.18 -4.90 4.78
N GLY A 46 6.14 -5.70 4.88
CA GLY A 46 5.70 -6.34 6.10
C GLY A 46 6.22 -7.75 6.30
N MET A 47 5.48 -8.56 7.06
CA MET A 47 5.82 -9.95 7.34
C MET A 47 5.77 -10.78 6.06
N VAL A 48 6.81 -11.58 5.86
CA VAL A 48 6.96 -12.55 4.77
C VAL A 48 7.69 -13.77 5.30
N ALA A 49 7.54 -14.92 4.64
CA ALA A 49 8.19 -16.17 5.05
C ALA A 49 9.74 -16.07 5.02
N SER A 50 10.28 -15.24 4.14
CA SER A 50 11.71 -14.91 4.05
C SER A 50 11.86 -13.55 3.42
N ARG A 51 12.85 -12.75 3.85
CA ARG A 51 13.20 -11.47 3.25
C ARG A 51 13.52 -11.56 1.75
N ASP A 52 13.96 -12.74 1.29
CA ASP A 52 14.19 -13.00 -0.12
C ASP A 52 12.92 -12.93 -0.97
N ARG A 53 11.73 -13.03 -0.36
CA ARG A 53 10.44 -12.77 -1.03
C ARG A 53 10.26 -11.32 -1.42
N ILE A 54 10.96 -10.40 -0.77
CA ILE A 54 10.99 -8.97 -1.09
C ILE A 54 12.21 -8.66 -1.95
N LEU A 55 13.41 -9.03 -1.47
CA LEU A 55 14.68 -8.63 -2.10
C LEU A 55 14.96 -9.37 -3.41
N GLY A 56 14.58 -10.64 -3.53
CA GLY A 56 14.80 -11.43 -4.75
C GLY A 56 14.09 -10.85 -5.97
N PRO A 57 12.77 -10.58 -5.93
CA PRO A 57 12.06 -9.95 -7.04
C PRO A 57 12.55 -8.55 -7.39
N LEU A 58 13.01 -7.74 -6.42
CA LEU A 58 13.66 -6.45 -6.66
C LEU A 58 15.00 -6.64 -7.41
N ALA A 59 15.86 -7.53 -6.91
CA ALA A 59 17.16 -7.84 -7.52
C ALA A 59 17.01 -8.39 -8.96
N ALA A 60 15.96 -9.18 -9.23
CA ALA A 60 15.65 -9.67 -10.57
C ALA A 60 15.29 -8.55 -11.56
N ARG A 61 14.94 -7.36 -11.05
CA ARG A 61 14.72 -6.12 -11.82
C ARG A 61 15.94 -5.20 -11.85
N GLY A 62 17.06 -5.62 -11.26
CA GLY A 62 18.26 -4.81 -11.14
C GLY A 62 18.17 -3.74 -10.04
N VAL A 63 17.21 -3.85 -9.12
CA VAL A 63 16.98 -2.90 -8.04
C VAL A 63 17.49 -3.49 -6.73
N GLY A 64 18.49 -2.88 -6.13
CA GLY A 64 18.97 -3.21 -4.79
C GLY A 64 18.14 -2.51 -3.70
N ALA A 65 18.29 -2.94 -2.46
CA ALA A 65 17.61 -2.29 -1.34
C ALA A 65 18.00 -0.81 -1.19
N ASP A 66 19.24 -0.47 -1.51
CA ASP A 66 19.76 0.90 -1.45
C ASP A 66 19.30 1.81 -2.61
N ASP A 67 18.74 1.21 -3.67
CA ASP A 67 18.17 1.93 -4.81
C ASP A 67 16.71 2.33 -4.57
N VAL A 68 16.05 1.73 -3.58
CA VAL A 68 14.70 2.12 -3.17
C VAL A 68 14.73 3.53 -2.59
N THR A 69 13.97 4.42 -3.23
CA THR A 69 13.93 5.85 -2.88
C THR A 69 12.90 6.17 -1.81
N ASP A 70 11.81 5.39 -1.80
CA ASP A 70 10.66 5.64 -0.94
C ASP A 70 10.05 4.32 -0.43
N VAL A 71 9.60 4.33 0.80
CA VAL A 71 8.77 3.29 1.40
C VAL A 71 7.47 3.94 1.84
N VAL A 72 6.34 3.39 1.48
CA VAL A 72 5.04 3.84 1.99
C VAL A 72 4.46 2.77 2.91
N LEU A 73 4.08 3.18 4.11
CA LEU A 73 3.37 2.36 5.08
C LEU A 73 1.89 2.73 5.03
N SER A 74 1.05 1.77 4.63
CA SER A 74 -0.40 1.97 4.61
C SER A 74 -0.92 2.23 6.02
N HIS A 75 -0.41 1.52 7.00
CA HIS A 75 -0.67 1.70 8.43
C HIS A 75 0.46 1.08 9.27
N HIS A 76 0.34 1.08 10.61
CA HIS A 76 1.46 0.73 11.49
C HIS A 76 1.39 -0.68 12.10
N HIS A 77 0.54 -1.58 11.62
CA HIS A 77 0.58 -2.95 12.10
C HIS A 77 1.90 -3.65 11.70
N PRO A 78 2.49 -4.46 12.59
CA PRO A 78 3.80 -5.09 12.34
C PRO A 78 3.84 -5.99 11.10
N ASP A 79 2.72 -6.64 10.78
CA ASP A 79 2.61 -7.50 9.61
C ASP A 79 2.69 -6.74 8.29
N ASN A 80 2.44 -5.42 8.28
CA ASN A 80 2.65 -4.55 7.13
C ASN A 80 3.96 -3.75 7.17
N THR A 81 4.69 -3.72 8.31
CA THR A 81 5.82 -2.77 8.48
C THR A 81 7.15 -3.37 8.89
N ILE A 82 7.20 -4.60 9.41
CA ILE A 82 8.36 -5.16 10.15
C ILE A 82 9.67 -5.22 9.33
N ASN A 83 9.59 -5.25 8.02
CA ASN A 83 10.74 -5.27 7.11
C ASN A 83 11.06 -3.90 6.49
N ALA A 84 10.41 -2.82 6.90
CA ALA A 84 10.71 -1.46 6.41
C ALA A 84 12.19 -1.08 6.58
N GLY A 85 12.82 -1.53 7.64
CA GLY A 85 14.25 -1.32 7.90
C GLY A 85 15.22 -1.95 6.88
N LEU A 86 14.75 -2.76 5.93
CA LEU A 86 15.56 -3.22 4.79
C LEU A 86 15.99 -2.07 3.87
N PHE A 87 15.24 -0.98 3.86
CA PHE A 87 15.39 0.15 2.95
C PHE A 87 15.93 1.37 3.68
N GLY A 88 17.11 1.25 4.28
CA GLY A 88 17.67 2.25 5.20
C GLY A 88 18.00 3.62 4.56
N ARG A 89 18.03 3.73 3.23
CA ARG A 89 18.25 4.99 2.51
C ARG A 89 16.95 5.65 2.05
N ALA A 90 15.85 4.91 2.03
CA ALA A 90 14.57 5.39 1.55
C ALA A 90 13.95 6.44 2.47
N ARG A 91 13.19 7.35 1.89
CA ARG A 91 12.22 8.15 2.64
C ARG A 91 11.06 7.25 3.03
N MET A 92 10.69 7.24 4.29
CA MET A 92 9.56 6.47 4.77
C MET A 92 8.35 7.38 4.96
N HIS A 93 7.24 7.03 4.33
CA HIS A 93 6.00 7.80 4.34
C HIS A 93 4.93 7.07 5.12
N ASP A 94 4.23 7.78 5.99
CA ASP A 94 3.00 7.31 6.64
C ASP A 94 1.87 8.34 6.50
N HIS A 95 0.83 8.22 7.33
CA HIS A 95 -0.35 9.09 7.30
C HIS A 95 -0.05 10.56 7.65
N LYS A 96 1.03 10.86 8.38
CA LYS A 96 1.28 12.20 8.95
C LYS A 96 2.69 12.75 8.74
N ALA A 97 3.65 11.94 8.27
CA ALA A 97 5.03 12.39 8.18
C ALA A 97 5.82 11.70 7.06
N VAL A 98 7.01 12.23 6.82
CA VAL A 98 8.10 11.61 6.08
C VAL A 98 9.30 11.50 7.00
N TYR A 99 9.91 10.32 7.03
CA TYR A 99 11.07 10.02 7.86
C TYR A 99 12.25 9.67 6.96
N GLN A 100 13.44 10.23 7.25
CA GLN A 100 14.66 9.84 6.57
C GLN A 100 15.84 10.01 7.51
N ALA A 101 16.59 8.95 7.74
CA ALA A 101 17.67 8.91 8.73
C ALA A 101 17.16 9.38 10.12
N ASP A 102 17.69 10.51 10.62
CA ASP A 102 17.29 11.14 11.90
C ASP A 102 16.31 12.32 11.72
N GLN A 103 15.76 12.51 10.51
CA GLN A 103 14.84 13.59 10.20
C GLN A 103 13.40 13.11 10.23
N TRP A 104 12.57 13.89 10.90
CA TRP A 104 11.11 13.76 10.95
C TRP A 104 10.50 15.04 10.38
N THR A 105 9.78 14.91 9.26
CA THR A 105 9.09 16.05 8.63
C THR A 105 7.59 15.80 8.64
N ASP A 106 6.85 16.62 9.37
CA ASP A 106 5.38 16.53 9.41
C ASP A 106 4.80 16.84 8.03
N ARG A 107 3.89 15.98 7.61
CA ARG A 107 3.18 16.10 6.34
C ARG A 107 1.90 15.27 6.40
N ASP A 108 0.76 15.82 5.99
CA ASP A 108 -0.47 15.05 5.83
C ASP A 108 -0.38 14.18 4.56
N ALA A 109 -0.77 12.91 4.66
CA ALA A 109 -0.89 12.03 3.50
C ALA A 109 -2.03 12.44 2.57
N GLU A 110 -3.03 13.16 3.08
CA GLU A 110 -4.18 13.56 2.28
C GLU A 110 -3.76 14.40 1.07
N GLY A 111 -3.93 13.80 -0.12
CA GLY A 111 -3.63 14.46 -1.39
C GLY A 111 -2.14 14.65 -1.69
N HIS A 112 -1.23 14.06 -0.90
CA HIS A 112 0.20 14.16 -1.13
C HIS A 112 0.61 13.41 -2.40
N GLU A 113 1.29 14.09 -3.31
CA GLU A 113 1.83 13.51 -4.54
C GLU A 113 3.33 13.21 -4.38
N LEU A 114 3.71 11.93 -4.52
CA LEU A 114 5.11 11.55 -4.67
C LEU A 114 5.58 11.88 -6.09
N THR A 115 4.70 11.63 -7.08
CA THR A 115 4.82 12.02 -8.48
C THR A 115 3.43 12.39 -9.01
N PRO A 116 3.31 12.94 -10.23
CA PRO A 116 1.99 13.11 -10.86
C PRO A 116 1.19 11.81 -10.98
N SER A 117 1.86 10.65 -11.07
CA SER A 117 1.22 9.33 -11.19
C SER A 117 1.03 8.61 -9.85
N VAL A 118 1.67 9.05 -8.77
CA VAL A 118 1.61 8.38 -7.45
C VAL A 118 1.14 9.37 -6.38
N ARG A 119 -0.02 9.08 -5.81
CA ARG A 119 -0.69 9.95 -4.84
C ARG A 119 -1.13 9.17 -3.61
N LEU A 120 -0.97 9.78 -2.44
CA LEU A 120 -1.48 9.27 -1.18
C LEU A 120 -2.84 9.92 -0.86
N ILE A 121 -3.76 9.12 -0.31
CA ILE A 121 -5.00 9.60 0.30
C ILE A 121 -5.20 8.92 1.64
N ARG A 122 -5.81 9.63 2.58
CA ARG A 122 -6.18 9.05 3.87
C ARG A 122 -7.46 8.25 3.73
N THR A 123 -7.41 6.99 4.17
CA THR A 123 -8.53 6.05 4.11
C THR A 123 -8.71 5.34 5.45
N PRO A 124 -8.91 6.10 6.56
CA PRO A 124 -9.02 5.49 7.88
C PRO A 124 -10.22 4.56 7.97
N GLY A 125 -10.02 3.39 8.60
CA GLY A 125 -11.08 2.39 8.74
C GLY A 125 -10.63 1.17 9.50
N HIS A 126 -9.68 0.41 8.95
CA HIS A 126 -9.00 -0.69 9.63
C HIS A 126 -8.20 -0.17 10.84
N SER A 127 -7.55 0.95 10.66
CA SER A 127 -6.97 1.76 11.73
C SER A 127 -7.32 3.24 11.54
N ALA A 128 -6.98 4.09 12.52
CA ALA A 128 -7.12 5.53 12.36
C ALA A 128 -6.06 6.14 11.42
N GLN A 129 -5.05 5.36 11.04
CA GLN A 129 -3.84 5.80 10.36
C GLN A 129 -3.78 5.38 8.88
N ASP A 130 -4.80 4.67 8.39
CA ASP A 130 -4.73 4.06 7.07
C ASP A 130 -4.57 5.09 5.94
N VAL A 131 -3.69 4.71 5.02
CA VAL A 131 -3.37 5.44 3.80
C VAL A 131 -3.51 4.48 2.62
N THR A 132 -4.15 4.95 1.57
CA THR A 132 -4.15 4.29 0.27
C THR A 132 -3.16 4.99 -0.66
N VAL A 133 -2.36 4.19 -1.39
CA VAL A 133 -1.51 4.67 -2.47
C VAL A 133 -2.24 4.49 -3.79
N LEU A 134 -2.58 5.58 -4.45
CA LEU A 134 -3.18 5.57 -5.78
C LEU A 134 -2.09 5.72 -6.84
N VAL A 135 -2.04 4.78 -7.77
CA VAL A 135 -1.02 4.71 -8.83
C VAL A 135 -1.69 4.75 -10.20
N GLY A 136 -1.42 5.81 -10.96
CA GLY A 136 -1.85 5.95 -12.35
C GLY A 136 -0.90 5.24 -13.30
N THR A 137 -1.32 4.09 -13.83
CA THR A 137 -0.62 3.38 -14.90
C THR A 137 -1.20 3.77 -16.26
N PRO A 138 -0.58 3.42 -17.39
CA PRO A 138 -1.15 3.68 -18.72
C PRO A 138 -2.59 3.16 -18.88
N ASP A 139 -2.91 2.03 -18.25
CA ASP A 139 -4.16 1.31 -18.47
C ASP A 139 -5.19 1.50 -17.35
N ALA A 140 -4.76 1.81 -16.11
CA ALA A 140 -5.62 1.78 -14.94
C ALA A 140 -5.16 2.70 -13.81
N VAL A 141 -6.06 3.02 -12.88
CA VAL A 141 -5.73 3.48 -11.54
C VAL A 141 -5.70 2.28 -10.60
N VAL A 142 -4.54 2.01 -10.02
CA VAL A 142 -4.32 0.93 -9.07
C VAL A 142 -4.27 1.49 -7.66
N ALA A 143 -5.10 0.97 -6.75
CA ALA A 143 -5.12 1.36 -5.35
C ALA A 143 -4.44 0.28 -4.49
N PHE A 144 -3.35 0.63 -3.81
CA PHE A 144 -2.72 -0.19 -2.78
C PHE A 144 -3.29 0.26 -1.44
N VAL A 145 -4.09 -0.59 -0.83
CA VAL A 145 -5.05 -0.17 0.21
C VAL A 145 -4.70 -0.67 1.62
N GLY A 146 -3.59 -1.43 1.76
CA GLY A 146 -3.31 -2.11 3.02
C GLY A 146 -4.51 -2.94 3.46
N ASP A 147 -4.85 -2.87 4.73
CA ASP A 147 -5.89 -3.68 5.33
C ASP A 147 -7.30 -3.07 5.26
N LEU A 148 -7.49 -2.02 4.46
CA LEU A 148 -8.83 -1.54 4.13
C LEU A 148 -9.68 -2.66 3.51
N TRP A 149 -9.04 -3.56 2.73
CA TRP A 149 -9.45 -4.94 2.44
C TRP A 149 -8.29 -5.88 2.72
N TRP A 150 -8.54 -6.91 3.49
CA TRP A 150 -7.53 -7.95 3.70
C TRP A 150 -7.32 -8.79 2.43
N ARG A 151 -8.43 -9.06 1.72
CA ARG A 151 -8.48 -9.89 0.51
C ARG A 151 -9.75 -9.59 -0.31
N PRO A 152 -9.89 -10.12 -1.53
CA PRO A 152 -11.03 -9.81 -2.42
C PRO A 152 -12.41 -10.06 -1.80
N ASP A 153 -12.53 -11.04 -0.92
CA ASP A 153 -13.79 -11.44 -0.27
C ASP A 153 -13.99 -10.83 1.14
N GLY A 154 -13.17 -9.86 1.51
CA GLY A 154 -13.39 -9.13 2.75
C GLY A 154 -12.23 -9.17 3.75
N PRO A 155 -12.52 -9.14 5.05
CA PRO A 155 -13.84 -9.25 5.71
C PRO A 155 -14.74 -8.04 5.43
N VAL A 156 -16.07 -8.30 5.35
CA VAL A 156 -17.07 -7.21 5.26
C VAL A 156 -17.03 -6.38 6.55
N GLU A 157 -17.16 -7.06 7.68
CA GLU A 157 -16.95 -6.48 9.00
C GLU A 157 -15.55 -6.84 9.49
N ASP A 158 -14.66 -5.86 9.48
CA ASP A 158 -13.30 -6.04 9.96
C ASP A 158 -13.29 -6.13 11.49
N PRO A 159 -12.84 -7.28 12.08
CA PRO A 159 -12.91 -7.49 13.51
C PRO A 159 -11.97 -6.59 14.34
N VAL A 160 -11.01 -5.91 13.70
CA VAL A 160 -10.08 -5.00 14.38
C VAL A 160 -10.37 -3.54 14.09
N ALA A 161 -11.27 -3.25 13.14
CA ALA A 161 -11.64 -1.87 12.81
C ALA A 161 -12.35 -1.18 13.98
N PRO A 162 -11.87 -0.01 14.42
CA PRO A 162 -12.49 0.73 15.52
C PRO A 162 -13.81 1.40 15.11
N ASP A 163 -14.05 1.59 13.81
CA ASP A 163 -15.21 2.29 13.26
C ASP A 163 -15.56 1.73 11.87
N LEU A 164 -16.56 0.85 11.84
CA LEU A 164 -17.02 0.21 10.60
C LEU A 164 -17.67 1.19 9.62
N ALA A 165 -18.32 2.26 10.11
CA ALA A 165 -18.90 3.28 9.23
C ALA A 165 -17.80 4.05 8.48
N ARG A 166 -16.71 4.33 9.17
CA ARG A 166 -15.53 4.98 8.58
C ARG A 166 -14.82 4.06 7.59
N LEU A 167 -14.67 2.77 7.93
CA LEU A 167 -14.13 1.75 7.03
C LEU A 167 -14.91 1.71 5.72
N ARG A 168 -16.24 1.63 5.82
CA ARG A 168 -17.13 1.63 4.66
C ARG A 168 -16.98 2.91 3.82
N ALA A 169 -17.00 4.08 4.43
CA ALA A 169 -16.83 5.35 3.71
C ALA A 169 -15.48 5.43 2.98
N SER A 170 -14.41 4.90 3.57
CA SER A 170 -13.09 4.82 2.95
C SER A 170 -13.06 3.84 1.77
N ARG A 171 -13.72 2.69 1.90
CA ARG A 171 -13.91 1.72 0.82
C ARG A 171 -14.67 2.33 -0.36
N GLU A 172 -15.80 2.98 -0.11
CA GLU A 172 -16.59 3.70 -1.13
C GLU A 172 -15.75 4.77 -1.85
N ARG A 173 -14.93 5.51 -1.10
CA ARG A 173 -14.02 6.52 -1.66
C ARG A 173 -13.00 5.90 -2.63
N VAL A 174 -12.39 4.78 -2.26
CA VAL A 174 -11.41 4.07 -3.11
C VAL A 174 -12.09 3.53 -4.36
N LEU A 175 -13.25 2.86 -4.22
CA LEU A 175 -14.00 2.32 -5.36
C LEU A 175 -14.43 3.39 -6.37
N ALA A 176 -14.63 4.64 -5.93
CA ALA A 176 -15.01 5.73 -6.82
C ALA A 176 -13.88 6.17 -7.78
N VAL A 177 -12.63 5.76 -7.54
CA VAL A 177 -11.46 6.25 -8.30
C VAL A 177 -10.52 5.17 -8.81
N ALA A 178 -10.56 3.97 -8.24
CA ALA A 178 -9.68 2.85 -8.62
C ALA A 178 -10.34 1.93 -9.64
N ASP A 179 -9.53 1.35 -10.51
CA ASP A 179 -9.90 0.28 -11.44
C ASP A 179 -9.47 -1.09 -10.88
N VAL A 180 -8.36 -1.10 -10.10
CA VAL A 180 -7.78 -2.29 -9.50
C VAL A 180 -7.45 -2.02 -8.04
N ILE A 181 -7.72 -2.98 -7.17
CA ILE A 181 -7.38 -2.95 -5.74
C ILE A 181 -6.31 -4.00 -5.45
N VAL A 182 -5.25 -3.58 -4.75
CA VAL A 182 -4.23 -4.47 -4.17
C VAL A 182 -4.41 -4.47 -2.67
N PRO A 183 -4.95 -5.56 -2.09
CA PRO A 183 -5.27 -5.66 -0.67
C PRO A 183 -4.04 -6.04 0.19
N GLY A 184 -4.15 -5.89 1.50
CA GLY A 184 -3.07 -6.19 2.44
C GLY A 184 -2.64 -7.66 2.50
N HIS A 185 -3.56 -8.61 2.32
CA HIS A 185 -3.31 -10.04 2.55
C HIS A 185 -3.90 -10.95 1.45
N GLY A 186 -3.87 -10.53 0.20
CA GLY A 186 -4.46 -11.31 -0.89
C GLY A 186 -4.03 -10.85 -2.27
N PRO A 187 -4.51 -11.54 -3.32
CA PRO A 187 -4.27 -11.14 -4.70
C PRO A 187 -5.01 -9.84 -5.05
N ALA A 188 -4.50 -9.12 -6.04
CA ALA A 188 -5.19 -7.98 -6.63
C ALA A 188 -6.53 -8.41 -7.28
N PHE A 189 -7.49 -7.48 -7.30
CA PHE A 189 -8.83 -7.70 -7.85
C PHE A 189 -9.39 -6.41 -8.49
N ALA A 190 -10.40 -6.57 -9.35
CA ALA A 190 -11.07 -5.43 -9.98
C ALA A 190 -11.90 -4.64 -8.95
N ALA A 191 -11.87 -3.32 -9.05
CA ALA A 191 -12.71 -2.43 -8.25
C ALA A 191 -14.09 -2.31 -8.93
N ASP A 192 -14.98 -3.25 -8.67
CA ASP A 192 -16.32 -3.33 -9.27
C ASP A 192 -17.43 -3.37 -8.19
N GLU A 193 -18.69 -3.43 -8.64
CA GLU A 193 -19.86 -3.43 -7.77
C GLU A 193 -19.97 -4.69 -6.89
N ALA A 194 -19.22 -5.75 -7.17
CA ALA A 194 -19.24 -7.00 -6.40
C ALA A 194 -18.31 -6.94 -5.17
N VAL A 195 -17.47 -5.90 -5.07
CA VAL A 195 -16.52 -5.74 -3.96
C VAL A 195 -17.26 -5.46 -2.65
N PRO A 196 -17.01 -6.24 -1.57
CA PRO A 196 -17.68 -6.03 -0.30
C PRO A 196 -17.29 -4.70 0.35
N LEU A 197 -18.31 -3.98 0.86
CA LEU A 197 -18.17 -2.70 1.54
C LEU A 197 -18.22 -2.85 3.07
#